data_3a34db433a0aaf40c33e3d28d49fffe9
#
_entry.id   3a34db433a0aaf40c33e3d28d49fffe9
#
_cell.length_a   1.000
_cell.length_b   1.000
_cell.length_c   1.000
_cell.angle_alpha   90.00
_cell.angle_beta   90.00
_cell.angle_gamma   90.00
#
_symmetry.space_group_name_H-M   'P 1'
#
loop_
_entity.id
_entity.type
_entity.pdbx_description
1 polymer ?
#
loop_
_entity_poly.entity_id
_entity_poly.type
_entity_poly.pdbx_seq_one_letter_code
_entity_poly.pdbx_strand_id
1 'polypeptide(L)'
;MWNNAFPGIILYSKYNPGDSMLQITQQNNTVAKEINKFQKKCIAPLLFCALLTVSALSGGCAADQRGVSETGADESFESFTHELFCTETASNTISLHYSLKEPESYGIEESPVTFGNFDADASQTRAALENVRQALRQFEQKDLNVQNQITYDVLDYYLKETEKTTDYILYEEPLSLVSGVQTQFPVVLSEYRFYDKEDVDTYLALLETTGEYFDSLIAFEQKKSEAGLFMADYAADTVIEQCQAFLDMGDGNYLYSTFVDRIGVVEELTEKEKSDYIQDNALAVSDYIFPAYEKLISEMEKLKGTGQNEKGLCYLPEGKEYYELVARQSTGSERTVREMEDLARRQISDDLTAMEQILGISGKDAEEAANQMGQSSAELILNHLEQGISQTFPEAPDTVLEVKYVPAEMEEHLSPAFYMIPAIDNVQENVIYINQAHMGDDLTLFTTLAHEGYPGHLYQTIYYNGTDPDPIRSTFNFGGYVEGWATYAEMGSYYLMPLSKEQSTLLQKNASIILGLYALADMGIHYDGWTQMDTAAFFSNYGITDAEAVEQIYELIIGSPGNYLKYYIGYVEFLELKKDWVEEKGDEFSQKEFHEAVLEVGPAPFEIVKDYMWEMGI
;
A
#
# COMPACT_ATOMS: atom_id res chain seq x y z
N MET A 1 -5.53 0.42 -11.50
CA MET A 1 -6.31 -0.66 -10.88
C MET A 1 -7.82 -0.52 -11.10
N TRP A 2 -8.38 0.68 -11.15
CA TRP A 2 -9.82 0.92 -11.04
C TRP A 2 -10.58 1.01 -12.37
N ASN A 3 -9.90 1.38 -13.46
CA ASN A 3 -10.55 1.55 -14.75
C ASN A 3 -11.02 0.24 -15.43
N ASN A 4 -10.46 -0.90 -15.03
CA ASN A 4 -10.84 -2.20 -15.57
C ASN A 4 -12.05 -2.85 -14.87
N ALA A 5 -12.42 -2.40 -13.66
CA ALA A 5 -13.60 -2.91 -12.97
C ALA A 5 -14.91 -2.41 -13.61
N PHE A 6 -14.86 -1.27 -14.31
CA PHE A 6 -16.04 -0.66 -14.94
C PHE A 6 -15.68 -0.07 -16.31
N PRO A 7 -15.65 -0.86 -17.37
CA PRO A 7 -15.51 -0.32 -18.71
C PRO A 7 -16.80 0.44 -19.07
N GLY A 8 -16.67 1.73 -19.23
CA GLY A 8 -17.74 2.61 -19.67
C GLY A 8 -18.23 3.57 -18.59
N ILE A 9 -18.26 4.82 -18.95
CA ILE A 9 -18.73 5.94 -18.13
C ILE A 9 -20.21 5.72 -17.82
N ILE A 10 -20.48 5.13 -16.67
CA ILE A 10 -21.83 4.73 -16.24
C ILE A 10 -22.70 5.96 -15.96
N LEU A 11 -22.07 7.07 -15.53
CA LEU A 11 -22.80 8.26 -15.10
C LEU A 11 -23.31 9.17 -16.23
N TYR A 12 -22.83 9.02 -17.47
CA TYR A 12 -23.09 10.03 -18.51
C TYR A 12 -24.06 9.63 -19.62
N SER A 13 -24.59 8.41 -19.62
CA SER A 13 -25.46 8.03 -20.74
C SER A 13 -26.90 8.55 -20.65
N LYS A 14 -27.36 9.13 -19.51
CA LYS A 14 -28.76 9.60 -19.43
C LYS A 14 -29.05 10.63 -18.33
N TYR A 15 -28.90 11.87 -18.64
CA TYR A 15 -29.84 12.87 -18.14
C TYR A 15 -30.41 13.64 -19.33
N ASN A 16 -31.29 12.99 -20.05
CA ASN A 16 -32.30 13.67 -20.86
C ASN A 16 -33.64 13.47 -20.12
N PRO A 17 -34.32 14.50 -19.65
CA PRO A 17 -35.55 14.35 -18.86
C PRO A 17 -36.71 13.65 -19.55
N GLY A 18 -36.50 13.08 -20.72
CA GLY A 18 -37.55 12.50 -21.60
C GLY A 18 -37.38 11.04 -22.01
N ASP A 19 -36.26 10.35 -21.72
CA ASP A 19 -36.08 8.99 -22.22
C ASP A 19 -36.01 7.94 -21.10
N SER A 20 -36.81 6.88 -21.30
CA SER A 20 -37.04 5.81 -20.33
C SER A 20 -35.85 4.88 -20.12
N MET A 21 -35.68 4.42 -18.87
CA MET A 21 -34.67 3.49 -18.29
C MET A 21 -34.43 2.15 -19.04
N LEU A 22 -35.03 1.88 -20.19
CA LEU A 22 -35.11 0.55 -20.78
C LEU A 22 -34.00 0.16 -21.78
N GLN A 23 -33.04 1.03 -22.08
CA GLN A 23 -31.94 0.73 -23.03
C GLN A 23 -30.58 0.37 -22.41
N ILE A 24 -30.43 0.44 -21.08
CA ILE A 24 -29.17 0.15 -20.36
C ILE A 24 -28.94 -1.36 -20.21
N THR A 25 -29.95 -2.18 -20.26
CA THR A 25 -29.93 -3.61 -19.91
C THR A 25 -29.23 -4.54 -20.91
N GLN A 26 -28.84 -4.11 -22.09
CA GLN A 26 -28.22 -4.99 -23.10
C GLN A 26 -26.68 -4.92 -23.17
N GLN A 27 -26.04 -3.96 -22.53
CA GLN A 27 -24.57 -3.86 -22.49
C GLN A 27 -23.93 -4.54 -21.26
N ASN A 28 -24.73 -4.86 -20.23
CA ASN A 28 -24.25 -5.35 -18.93
C ASN A 28 -23.72 -6.80 -18.91
N ASN A 29 -23.95 -7.61 -19.92
CA ASN A 29 -23.44 -8.99 -19.97
C ASN A 29 -21.93 -9.12 -20.27
N THR A 30 -21.28 -8.04 -20.69
CA THR A 30 -19.83 -8.01 -20.91
C THR A 30 -19.09 -7.64 -19.61
N VAL A 31 -19.68 -6.77 -18.80
CA VAL A 31 -19.14 -6.28 -17.54
C VAL A 31 -19.04 -7.41 -16.49
N ALA A 32 -20.08 -8.23 -16.34
CA ALA A 32 -20.07 -9.38 -15.42
C ALA A 32 -18.99 -10.43 -15.75
N LYS A 33 -18.68 -10.61 -17.04
CA LYS A 33 -17.60 -11.53 -17.46
C LYS A 33 -16.20 -10.97 -17.19
N GLU A 34 -16.02 -9.66 -17.27
CA GLU A 34 -14.74 -9.01 -16.97
C GLU A 34 -14.50 -8.91 -15.47
N ILE A 35 -15.54 -8.70 -14.66
CA ILE A 35 -15.44 -8.68 -13.20
C ILE A 35 -15.06 -10.06 -12.63
N ASN A 36 -15.61 -11.15 -13.17
CA ASN A 36 -15.22 -12.52 -12.80
C ASN A 36 -13.76 -12.87 -13.15
N LYS A 37 -13.19 -12.21 -14.18
CA LYS A 37 -11.76 -12.26 -14.45
C LYS A 37 -10.96 -11.40 -13.45
N PHE A 38 -11.54 -10.32 -12.96
CA PHE A 38 -10.89 -9.35 -12.10
C PHE A 38 -10.77 -9.82 -10.64
N GLN A 39 -11.73 -10.60 -10.12
CA GLN A 39 -11.68 -11.18 -8.77
C GLN A 39 -10.48 -12.09 -8.55
N LYS A 40 -10.01 -12.76 -9.59
CA LYS A 40 -8.76 -13.54 -9.54
C LYS A 40 -7.50 -12.67 -9.62
N LYS A 41 -7.60 -11.34 -9.63
CA LYS A 41 -6.58 -10.45 -10.16
C LYS A 41 -6.19 -9.25 -9.28
N CYS A 42 -6.76 -9.07 -8.09
CA CYS A 42 -6.44 -7.92 -7.24
C CYS A 42 -5.46 -8.29 -6.13
N ILE A 43 -4.19 -8.08 -6.38
CA ILE A 43 -3.15 -8.07 -5.34
C ILE A 43 -2.57 -6.65 -5.30
N ALA A 44 -2.70 -6.01 -4.15
CA ALA A 44 -2.09 -4.71 -3.90
C ALA A 44 -0.55 -4.80 -3.83
N PRO A 45 0.19 -3.75 -4.16
CA PRO A 45 1.63 -3.75 -4.02
C PRO A 45 2.02 -4.00 -2.57
N LEU A 46 3.11 -4.74 -2.41
CA LEU A 46 3.79 -5.03 -1.16
C LEU A 46 4.09 -3.76 -0.38
N LEU A 47 3.22 -3.40 0.55
CA LEU A 47 3.57 -2.58 1.68
C LEU A 47 3.67 -3.53 2.86
N PHE A 48 4.89 -3.88 3.20
CA PHE A 48 5.20 -4.58 4.44
C PHE A 48 4.64 -3.75 5.60
N CYS A 49 3.55 -4.20 6.21
CA CYS A 49 3.34 -3.93 7.61
C CYS A 49 4.39 -4.77 8.34
N ALA A 50 5.57 -4.21 8.56
CA ALA A 50 6.44 -4.74 9.59
C ALA A 50 5.65 -4.59 10.90
N LEU A 51 5.09 -5.69 11.37
CA LEU A 51 4.68 -5.80 12.76
C LEU A 51 5.95 -5.56 13.55
N LEU A 52 6.04 -4.41 14.23
CA LEU A 52 7.12 -4.07 15.13
C LEU A 52 7.18 -5.13 16.23
N THR A 53 7.99 -6.16 16.02
CA THR A 53 8.44 -7.01 17.12
C THR A 53 9.54 -6.24 17.85
N VAL A 54 9.15 -5.28 18.68
CA VAL A 54 10.09 -4.50 19.47
C VAL A 54 10.80 -5.43 20.45
N SER A 55 12.01 -5.85 20.08
CA SER A 55 12.87 -6.62 20.95
C SER A 55 13.26 -5.78 22.16
N ALA A 56 13.09 -6.30 23.36
CA ALA A 56 13.28 -5.58 24.59
C ALA A 56 14.69 -4.96 24.67
N LEU A 57 14.80 -3.64 24.59
CA LEU A 57 16.00 -2.89 24.89
C LEU A 57 16.39 -3.11 26.36
N SER A 58 17.28 -4.07 26.62
CA SER A 58 17.94 -4.28 27.93
C SER A 58 19.34 -3.66 27.97
N GLY A 59 19.47 -2.47 27.40
CA GLY A 59 20.69 -1.66 27.48
C GLY A 59 20.34 -0.30 28.04
N GLY A 60 20.67 -0.07 29.35
CA GLY A 60 20.41 1.20 29.98
C GLY A 60 21.36 2.28 29.48
N CYS A 61 20.90 3.20 28.66
CA CYS A 61 21.52 4.48 28.41
C CYS A 61 21.22 5.42 29.59
N ALA A 62 22.15 5.58 30.51
CA ALA A 62 22.16 6.68 31.48
C ALA A 62 22.64 7.94 30.76
N ALA A 63 21.73 8.79 30.31
CA ALA A 63 22.07 10.10 29.78
C ALA A 63 22.68 10.97 30.88
N ASP A 64 23.92 11.40 30.66
CA ASP A 64 24.65 12.30 31.55
C ASP A 64 24.13 13.73 31.35
N GLN A 65 23.35 14.24 32.30
CA GLN A 65 22.77 15.58 32.27
C GLN A 65 23.87 16.65 32.37
N ARG A 66 24.43 17.07 31.25
CA ARG A 66 25.16 18.34 31.13
C ARG A 66 24.44 19.22 30.12
N GLY A 67 24.25 20.49 30.46
CA GLY A 67 23.59 21.47 29.60
C GLY A 67 24.15 21.46 28.17
N VAL A 68 23.34 20.93 27.28
CA VAL A 68 23.64 20.69 25.87
C VAL A 68 23.33 22.00 25.10
N SER A 69 24.24 22.40 24.21
CA SER A 69 23.97 23.44 23.19
C SER A 69 22.98 22.90 22.17
N GLU A 70 22.27 23.76 21.44
CA GLU A 70 21.28 23.34 20.40
C GLU A 70 21.84 22.25 19.48
N THR A 71 23.08 22.35 18.99
CA THR A 71 23.75 21.32 18.17
C THR A 71 23.91 19.96 18.87
N GLY A 72 23.99 19.93 20.20
CA GLY A 72 24.12 18.68 20.96
C GLY A 72 22.76 18.00 21.23
N ALA A 73 21.65 18.72 21.11
CA ALA A 73 20.31 18.13 21.21
C ALA A 73 19.99 17.32 19.96
N ASP A 74 20.25 17.87 18.77
CA ASP A 74 20.07 17.17 17.49
C ASP A 74 20.95 15.92 17.41
N GLU A 75 22.25 16.02 17.66
CA GLU A 75 23.16 14.88 17.64
C GLU A 75 22.71 13.74 18.58
N SER A 76 22.16 14.08 19.74
CA SER A 76 21.67 13.08 20.70
C SER A 76 20.36 12.45 20.25
N PHE A 77 19.48 13.22 19.61
CA PHE A 77 18.23 12.75 19.05
C PHE A 77 18.48 11.83 17.83
N GLU A 78 19.32 12.25 16.90
CA GLU A 78 19.74 11.46 15.74
C GLU A 78 20.43 10.14 16.14
N SER A 79 21.21 10.15 17.22
CA SER A 79 21.77 8.90 17.77
C SER A 79 20.69 7.97 18.33
N PHE A 80 19.67 8.51 18.98
CA PHE A 80 18.53 7.73 19.49
C PHE A 80 17.69 7.13 18.35
N THR A 81 17.36 7.93 17.34
CA THR A 81 16.55 7.46 16.19
C THR A 81 17.33 6.45 15.35
N HIS A 82 18.65 6.64 15.18
CA HIS A 82 19.52 5.68 14.52
C HIS A 82 19.58 4.33 15.26
N GLU A 83 19.73 4.33 16.59
CA GLU A 83 19.71 3.08 17.39
C GLU A 83 18.37 2.36 17.26
N LEU A 84 17.26 3.12 17.26
CA LEU A 84 15.92 2.59 17.07
C LEU A 84 15.77 1.99 15.66
N PHE A 85 16.19 2.71 14.62
CA PHE A 85 16.19 2.23 13.23
C PHE A 85 16.96 0.91 13.10
N CYS A 86 18.19 0.84 13.61
CA CYS A 86 19.00 -0.38 13.54
C CYS A 86 18.31 -1.55 14.25
N THR A 87 17.70 -1.31 15.42
CA THR A 87 17.01 -2.33 16.20
C THR A 87 15.80 -2.89 15.45
N GLU A 88 14.97 -2.01 14.90
CA GLU A 88 13.76 -2.39 14.17
C GLU A 88 14.10 -3.11 12.85
N THR A 89 15.03 -2.55 12.09
CA THR A 89 15.44 -3.10 10.79
C THR A 89 16.11 -4.48 10.95
N ALA A 90 16.96 -4.66 11.97
CA ALA A 90 17.60 -5.94 12.24
C ALA A 90 16.71 -6.97 12.96
N SER A 91 15.44 -6.68 13.21
CA SER A 91 14.53 -7.57 13.96
C SER A 91 14.23 -8.90 13.24
N ASN A 92 14.28 -8.89 11.91
CA ASN A 92 14.14 -10.08 11.08
C ASN A 92 14.85 -9.91 9.72
N THR A 93 15.13 -11.03 9.07
CA THR A 93 15.87 -11.06 7.80
C THR A 93 15.23 -10.26 6.69
N ILE A 94 13.88 -10.33 6.56
CA ILE A 94 13.16 -9.65 5.48
C ILE A 94 13.22 -8.13 5.67
N SER A 95 12.94 -7.64 6.88
CA SER A 95 13.06 -6.21 7.18
C SER A 95 14.46 -5.70 6.87
N LEU A 96 15.52 -6.41 7.30
CA LEU A 96 16.89 -5.99 7.06
C LEU A 96 17.19 -5.94 5.56
N HIS A 97 16.94 -7.02 4.85
CA HIS A 97 17.30 -7.19 3.44
C HIS A 97 16.62 -6.17 2.52
N TYR A 98 15.33 -5.84 2.80
CA TYR A 98 14.59 -4.87 1.99
C TYR A 98 14.84 -3.41 2.40
N SER A 99 15.30 -3.17 3.63
CA SER A 99 15.62 -1.82 4.10
C SER A 99 17.03 -1.36 3.73
N LEU A 100 18.02 -2.28 3.75
CA LEU A 100 19.43 -1.97 3.56
C LEU A 100 20.10 -2.96 2.62
N LYS A 101 20.93 -2.42 1.71
CA LYS A 101 21.86 -3.20 0.88
C LYS A 101 23.17 -3.47 1.60
N GLU A 102 23.63 -2.50 2.40
CA GLU A 102 24.89 -2.54 3.13
C GLU A 102 24.67 -2.31 4.65
N PRO A 103 24.05 -3.29 5.37
CA PRO A 103 23.70 -3.12 6.79
C PRO A 103 24.88 -2.74 7.69
N GLU A 104 26.08 -3.23 7.38
CA GLU A 104 27.30 -2.95 8.13
C GLU A 104 27.65 -1.45 8.13
N SER A 105 27.28 -0.72 7.08
CA SER A 105 27.49 0.74 6.99
C SER A 105 26.66 1.52 8.01
N TYR A 106 25.59 0.90 8.51
CA TYR A 106 24.72 1.41 9.58
C TYR A 106 25.09 0.87 10.96
N GLY A 107 26.11 -0.01 11.05
CA GLY A 107 26.55 -0.63 12.31
C GLY A 107 25.78 -1.89 12.67
N ILE A 108 25.03 -2.48 11.75
CA ILE A 108 24.32 -3.75 11.93
C ILE A 108 25.26 -4.88 11.48
N GLU A 109 25.89 -5.57 12.44
CA GLU A 109 26.85 -6.64 12.16
C GLU A 109 26.18 -8.03 12.14
N GLU A 110 25.08 -8.22 12.88
CA GLU A 110 24.37 -9.49 13.00
C GLU A 110 22.85 -9.26 13.05
N SER A 111 22.09 -10.14 12.43
CA SER A 111 20.62 -10.20 12.48
C SER A 111 20.16 -11.65 12.59
N PRO A 112 19.08 -11.96 13.30
CA PRO A 112 18.55 -13.33 13.34
C PRO A 112 18.02 -13.73 11.97
N VAL A 113 18.32 -14.97 11.57
CA VAL A 113 17.74 -15.56 10.35
C VAL A 113 16.33 -16.02 10.69
N THR A 114 15.33 -15.24 10.37
CA THR A 114 13.92 -15.48 10.67
C THR A 114 12.99 -14.60 9.83
N PHE A 115 11.75 -15.05 9.62
CA PHE A 115 10.65 -14.24 9.12
C PHE A 115 9.94 -13.43 10.23
N GLY A 116 10.32 -13.58 11.50
CA GLY A 116 9.54 -13.14 12.64
C GLY A 116 8.48 -14.15 13.06
N ASN A 117 7.45 -13.71 13.76
CA ASN A 117 6.35 -14.56 14.23
C ASN A 117 5.08 -13.74 14.49
N PHE A 118 3.93 -14.42 14.51
CA PHE A 118 2.65 -13.85 14.94
C PHE A 118 2.43 -14.17 16.42
N ASP A 119 2.22 -13.15 17.24
CA ASP A 119 1.94 -13.30 18.66
C ASP A 119 0.59 -12.68 19.00
N ALA A 120 -0.30 -13.48 19.56
CA ALA A 120 -1.60 -13.03 20.04
C ALA A 120 -1.54 -12.33 21.42
N ASP A 121 -0.37 -12.34 22.08
CA ASP A 121 -0.11 -11.62 23.34
C ASP A 121 0.74 -10.37 23.12
N ALA A 122 0.08 -9.23 22.97
CA ALA A 122 0.72 -7.95 22.75
C ALA A 122 1.45 -7.36 23.98
N SER A 123 1.60 -8.11 25.06
CA SER A 123 2.17 -7.56 26.33
C SER A 123 3.63 -7.12 26.18
N GLN A 124 4.43 -7.86 25.43
CA GLN A 124 5.85 -7.51 25.16
C GLN A 124 5.93 -6.30 24.26
N THR A 125 5.17 -6.28 23.17
CA THR A 125 5.08 -5.14 22.24
C THR A 125 4.68 -3.86 22.97
N ARG A 126 3.64 -3.93 23.82
CA ARG A 126 3.21 -2.78 24.63
C ARG A 126 4.30 -2.27 25.58
N ALA A 127 5.01 -3.19 26.26
CA ALA A 127 6.11 -2.80 27.15
C ALA A 127 7.26 -2.12 26.39
N ALA A 128 7.57 -2.61 25.20
CA ALA A 128 8.61 -2.05 24.35
C ALA A 128 8.21 -0.66 23.80
N LEU A 129 6.98 -0.49 23.30
CA LEU A 129 6.45 0.81 22.88
C LEU A 129 6.51 1.86 24.01
N GLU A 130 6.11 1.48 25.24
CA GLU A 130 6.20 2.39 26.38
C GLU A 130 7.65 2.77 26.72
N ASN A 131 8.62 1.84 26.60
CA ASN A 131 10.03 2.15 26.79
C ASN A 131 10.54 3.16 25.76
N VAL A 132 10.23 2.95 24.48
CA VAL A 132 10.61 3.89 23.39
C VAL A 132 9.97 5.26 23.62
N ARG A 133 8.68 5.32 23.99
CA ARG A 133 8.00 6.58 24.31
C ARG A 133 8.62 7.30 25.52
N GLN A 134 9.04 6.56 26.53
CA GLN A 134 9.74 7.16 27.68
C GLN A 134 11.10 7.72 27.29
N ALA A 135 11.83 7.06 26.38
CA ALA A 135 13.10 7.57 25.85
C ALA A 135 12.87 8.82 24.98
N LEU A 136 11.90 8.79 24.09
CA LEU A 136 11.53 9.94 23.24
C LEU A 136 11.20 11.19 24.07
N ARG A 137 10.46 11.05 25.16
CA ARG A 137 10.08 12.14 26.08
C ARG A 137 11.26 12.78 26.85
N GLN A 138 12.48 12.24 26.75
CA GLN A 138 13.67 12.89 27.31
C GLN A 138 14.14 14.06 26.45
N PHE A 139 13.69 14.14 25.21
CA PHE A 139 13.99 15.23 24.29
C PHE A 139 12.91 16.31 24.36
N GLU A 140 13.32 17.59 24.37
CA GLU A 140 12.42 18.73 24.22
C GLU A 140 12.32 19.07 22.74
N GLN A 141 11.22 18.72 22.09
CA GLN A 141 10.98 18.88 20.64
C GLN A 141 11.37 20.27 20.12
N LYS A 142 11.03 21.33 20.84
CA LYS A 142 11.34 22.73 20.48
C LYS A 142 12.85 23.07 20.43
N ASP A 143 13.71 22.26 21.03
CA ASP A 143 15.17 22.45 21.07
C ASP A 143 15.87 21.71 19.92
N LEU A 144 15.09 21.03 19.05
CA LEU A 144 15.54 20.34 17.85
C LEU A 144 15.42 21.23 16.61
N ASN A 145 16.21 20.94 15.58
CA ASN A 145 16.01 21.55 14.26
C ASN A 145 14.70 21.07 13.63
N VAL A 146 14.23 21.73 12.58
CA VAL A 146 12.89 21.49 11.99
C VAL A 146 12.75 20.05 11.50
N GLN A 147 13.76 19.46 10.86
CA GLN A 147 13.69 18.07 10.37
C GLN A 147 13.58 17.07 11.53
N ASN A 148 14.33 17.31 12.61
CA ASN A 148 14.25 16.49 13.81
C ASN A 148 12.93 16.73 14.59
N GLN A 149 12.33 17.93 14.52
CA GLN A 149 10.99 18.18 15.06
C GLN A 149 9.94 17.36 14.33
N ILE A 150 9.97 17.33 12.99
CA ILE A 150 9.07 16.51 12.18
C ILE A 150 9.24 15.03 12.55
N THR A 151 10.49 14.54 12.62
CA THR A 151 10.77 13.15 12.98
C THR A 151 10.27 12.81 14.38
N TYR A 152 10.42 13.73 15.34
CA TYR A 152 9.89 13.57 16.71
C TYR A 152 8.37 13.43 16.70
N ASP A 153 7.67 14.33 16.02
CA ASP A 153 6.21 14.35 16.01
C ASP A 153 5.64 13.12 15.28
N VAL A 154 6.27 12.71 14.16
CA VAL A 154 5.91 11.50 13.41
C VAL A 154 6.11 10.24 14.26
N LEU A 155 7.25 10.13 14.95
CA LEU A 155 7.54 9.01 15.84
C LEU A 155 6.58 8.97 17.04
N ASP A 156 6.30 10.12 17.69
CA ASP A 156 5.36 10.18 18.82
C ASP A 156 3.94 9.79 18.38
N TYR A 157 3.50 10.25 17.21
CA TYR A 157 2.22 9.83 16.62
C TYR A 157 2.19 8.32 16.37
N TYR A 158 3.20 7.80 15.68
CA TYR A 158 3.30 6.38 15.34
C TYR A 158 3.24 5.49 16.58
N LEU A 159 4.05 5.80 17.61
CA LEU A 159 4.07 5.06 18.86
C LEU A 159 2.72 5.10 19.59
N LYS A 160 2.02 6.24 19.57
CA LYS A 160 0.68 6.37 20.17
C LYS A 160 -0.38 5.55 19.45
N GLU A 161 -0.38 5.57 18.13
CA GLU A 161 -1.38 4.82 17.36
C GLU A 161 -1.10 3.31 17.43
N THR A 162 0.17 2.89 17.37
CA THR A 162 0.55 1.48 17.52
C THR A 162 0.23 0.94 18.93
N GLU A 163 0.38 1.76 19.99
CA GLU A 163 -0.04 1.34 21.33
C GLU A 163 -1.54 1.00 21.38
N LYS A 164 -2.39 1.76 20.69
CA LYS A 164 -3.84 1.50 20.63
C LYS A 164 -4.16 0.20 19.91
N THR A 165 -3.41 -0.17 18.86
CA THR A 165 -3.65 -1.44 18.13
C THR A 165 -3.40 -2.65 19.00
N THR A 166 -2.53 -2.55 20.00
CA THR A 166 -2.26 -3.68 20.90
C THR A 166 -3.50 -4.15 21.68
N ASP A 167 -4.51 -3.31 21.85
CA ASP A 167 -5.79 -3.69 22.45
C ASP A 167 -6.67 -4.53 21.52
N TYR A 168 -6.39 -4.47 20.20
CA TYR A 168 -7.16 -5.11 19.14
C TYR A 168 -6.34 -6.13 18.33
N ILE A 169 -5.26 -6.68 18.89
CA ILE A 169 -4.34 -7.57 18.18
C ILE A 169 -5.04 -8.72 17.45
N LEU A 170 -6.10 -9.30 18.04
CA LEU A 170 -6.85 -10.40 17.42
C LEU A 170 -7.84 -9.95 16.32
N TYR A 171 -7.98 -8.63 16.10
CA TYR A 171 -8.74 -8.10 14.94
C TYR A 171 -7.89 -7.99 13.68
N GLU A 172 -6.58 -8.11 13.79
CA GLU A 172 -5.70 -8.14 12.63
C GLU A 172 -5.99 -9.32 11.71
N GLU A 173 -5.83 -9.11 10.41
CA GLU A 173 -6.11 -10.10 9.37
C GLU A 173 -4.81 -10.44 8.61
N PRO A 174 -3.88 -11.22 9.22
CA PRO A 174 -2.66 -11.64 8.55
C PRO A 174 -2.93 -12.53 7.34
N LEU A 175 -4.02 -13.29 7.35
CA LEU A 175 -4.57 -13.95 6.18
C LEU A 175 -5.74 -13.12 5.66
N SER A 176 -5.71 -12.71 4.41
CA SER A 176 -6.77 -11.89 3.82
C SER A 176 -6.97 -12.18 2.34
N LEU A 177 -8.12 -11.78 1.79
CA LEU A 177 -8.48 -12.03 0.39
C LEU A 177 -7.54 -11.33 -0.60
N VAL A 178 -6.98 -10.18 -0.22
CA VAL A 178 -6.28 -9.27 -1.13
C VAL A 178 -4.77 -9.28 -0.91
N SER A 179 -4.31 -9.17 0.33
CA SER A 179 -2.89 -8.96 0.68
C SER A 179 -2.44 -9.83 1.86
N GLY A 180 -3.03 -11.00 2.02
CA GLY A 180 -2.67 -11.92 3.09
C GLY A 180 -1.29 -12.56 2.90
N VAL A 181 -0.71 -13.04 3.99
CA VAL A 181 0.58 -13.74 4.00
C VAL A 181 0.63 -14.86 2.97
N GLN A 182 -0.47 -15.59 2.77
CA GLN A 182 -0.54 -16.70 1.83
C GLN A 182 -0.21 -16.31 0.38
N THR A 183 -0.47 -15.08 -0.01
CA THR A 183 -0.17 -14.57 -1.36
C THR A 183 1.11 -13.73 -1.40
N GLN A 184 1.41 -12.99 -0.34
CA GLN A 184 2.55 -12.06 -0.30
C GLN A 184 3.87 -12.77 0.01
N PHE A 185 3.85 -13.80 0.86
CA PHE A 185 5.05 -14.52 1.26
C PHE A 185 5.87 -15.07 0.09
N PRO A 186 5.30 -15.80 -0.88
CA PRO A 186 6.08 -16.30 -2.01
C PRO A 186 6.54 -15.20 -2.96
N VAL A 187 5.81 -14.08 -3.06
CA VAL A 187 6.24 -12.91 -3.85
C VAL A 187 7.49 -12.29 -3.24
N VAL A 188 7.50 -12.08 -1.93
CA VAL A 188 8.67 -11.57 -1.20
C VAL A 188 9.87 -12.49 -1.42
N LEU A 189 9.69 -13.79 -1.34
CA LEU A 189 10.78 -14.74 -1.61
C LEU A 189 11.27 -14.69 -3.05
N SER A 190 10.39 -14.46 -4.02
CA SER A 190 10.76 -14.39 -5.44
C SER A 190 11.54 -13.12 -5.79
N GLU A 191 11.33 -12.03 -5.05
CA GLU A 191 11.98 -10.73 -5.25
C GLU A 191 13.20 -10.50 -4.33
N TYR A 192 13.53 -11.46 -3.44
CA TYR A 192 14.69 -11.37 -2.56
C TYR A 192 15.99 -11.27 -3.39
N ARG A 193 16.68 -10.14 -3.35
CA ARG A 193 17.85 -9.86 -4.20
C ARG A 193 19.08 -10.61 -3.69
N PHE A 194 19.94 -11.05 -4.61
CA PHE A 194 21.25 -11.62 -4.30
C PHE A 194 22.33 -10.65 -4.76
N TYR A 195 22.83 -9.84 -3.84
CA TYR A 195 23.94 -8.94 -4.11
C TYR A 195 25.28 -9.70 -4.11
N ASP A 196 25.39 -10.72 -3.23
CA ASP A 196 26.56 -11.56 -3.06
C ASP A 196 26.21 -13.00 -2.63
N LYS A 197 27.22 -13.77 -2.27
CA LYS A 197 27.08 -15.17 -1.82
C LYS A 197 26.38 -15.26 -0.47
N GLU A 198 26.60 -14.32 0.44
CA GLU A 198 26.04 -14.32 1.79
C GLU A 198 24.51 -14.17 1.74
N ASP A 199 24.00 -13.35 0.83
CA ASP A 199 22.56 -13.25 0.59
C ASP A 199 21.92 -14.59 0.17
N VAL A 200 22.63 -15.36 -0.69
CA VAL A 200 22.15 -16.68 -1.11
C VAL A 200 22.14 -17.67 0.06
N ASP A 201 23.22 -17.68 0.85
CA ASP A 201 23.33 -18.54 2.05
C ASP A 201 22.24 -18.18 3.08
N THR A 202 22.02 -16.88 3.32
CA THR A 202 21.00 -16.34 4.24
C THR A 202 19.58 -16.67 3.75
N TYR A 203 19.30 -16.48 2.45
CA TYR A 203 18.01 -16.84 1.85
C TYR A 203 17.68 -18.33 2.06
N LEU A 204 18.61 -19.24 1.77
CA LEU A 204 18.36 -20.68 1.96
C LEU A 204 18.15 -21.03 3.43
N ALA A 205 18.94 -20.46 4.33
CA ALA A 205 18.74 -20.64 5.76
C ALA A 205 17.39 -20.08 6.24
N LEU A 206 16.95 -18.96 5.65
CA LEU A 206 15.65 -18.36 5.94
C LEU A 206 14.49 -19.29 5.52
N LEU A 207 14.57 -19.97 4.36
CA LEU A 207 13.55 -20.91 3.92
C LEU A 207 13.34 -22.05 4.94
N GLU A 208 14.40 -22.50 5.64
CA GLU A 208 14.30 -23.52 6.68
C GLU A 208 13.41 -23.09 7.86
N THR A 209 13.26 -21.77 8.11
CA THR A 209 12.44 -21.23 9.21
C THR A 209 10.94 -21.09 8.86
N THR A 210 10.55 -21.38 7.62
CA THR A 210 9.16 -21.21 7.15
C THR A 210 8.16 -21.96 8.00
N GLY A 211 8.51 -23.19 8.43
CA GLY A 211 7.62 -24.01 9.27
C GLY A 211 7.26 -23.33 10.59
N GLU A 212 8.22 -22.72 11.27
CA GLU A 212 8.01 -22.01 12.54
C GLU A 212 7.15 -20.74 12.33
N TYR A 213 7.40 -19.99 11.25
CA TYR A 213 6.63 -18.80 10.89
C TYR A 213 5.16 -19.13 10.63
N PHE A 214 4.87 -20.16 9.80
CA PHE A 214 3.49 -20.60 9.54
C PHE A 214 2.83 -21.23 10.76
N ASP A 215 3.59 -21.88 11.64
CA ASP A 215 3.06 -22.40 12.91
C ASP A 215 2.57 -21.29 13.82
N SER A 216 3.31 -20.16 13.88
CA SER A 216 2.89 -18.99 14.63
C SER A 216 1.63 -18.34 14.02
N LEU A 217 1.55 -18.26 12.71
CA LEU A 217 0.38 -17.75 11.97
C LEU A 217 -0.86 -18.61 12.26
N ILE A 218 -0.73 -19.94 12.17
CA ILE A 218 -1.82 -20.87 12.48
C ILE A 218 -2.27 -20.74 13.94
N ALA A 219 -1.33 -20.62 14.87
CA ALA A 219 -1.65 -20.42 16.28
C ALA A 219 -2.38 -19.10 16.53
N PHE A 220 -2.03 -18.05 15.79
CA PHE A 220 -2.72 -16.76 15.83
C PHE A 220 -4.17 -16.89 15.32
N GLU A 221 -4.40 -17.53 14.18
CA GLU A 221 -5.75 -17.75 13.64
C GLU A 221 -6.61 -18.65 14.56
N GLN A 222 -5.99 -19.63 15.23
CA GLN A 222 -6.68 -20.43 16.27
C GLN A 222 -7.14 -19.54 17.44
N LYS A 223 -6.33 -18.57 17.87
CA LYS A 223 -6.71 -17.60 18.91
C LYS A 223 -7.82 -16.67 18.46
N LYS A 224 -7.81 -16.21 17.21
CA LYS A 224 -8.94 -15.47 16.63
C LYS A 224 -10.22 -16.30 16.66
N SER A 225 -10.14 -17.58 16.29
CA SER A 225 -11.29 -18.49 16.35
C SER A 225 -11.82 -18.68 17.78
N GLU A 226 -10.93 -18.90 18.78
CA GLU A 226 -11.31 -18.99 20.20
C GLU A 226 -12.01 -17.72 20.69
N ALA A 227 -11.60 -16.56 20.18
CA ALA A 227 -12.18 -15.25 20.50
C ALA A 227 -13.48 -14.94 19.72
N GLY A 228 -13.85 -15.77 18.71
CA GLY A 228 -14.98 -15.52 17.83
C GLY A 228 -14.71 -14.42 16.77
N LEU A 229 -13.45 -14.19 16.45
CA LEU A 229 -12.95 -13.18 15.51
C LEU A 229 -12.36 -13.79 14.22
N PHE A 230 -12.51 -15.10 14.00
CA PHE A 230 -12.07 -15.75 12.79
C PHE A 230 -12.89 -15.26 11.58
N MET A 231 -12.25 -15.23 10.42
CA MET A 231 -12.83 -14.75 9.15
C MET A 231 -14.08 -15.55 8.74
N ALA A 232 -14.89 -14.96 7.87
CA ALA A 232 -16.05 -15.61 7.27
C ALA A 232 -15.65 -16.83 6.42
N ASP A 233 -16.56 -17.80 6.28
CA ASP A 233 -16.26 -19.06 5.57
C ASP A 233 -15.85 -18.83 4.10
N TYR A 234 -16.48 -17.88 3.38
CA TYR A 234 -16.10 -17.55 2.00
C TYR A 234 -14.67 -16.98 1.91
N ALA A 235 -14.24 -16.21 2.93
CA ALA A 235 -12.89 -15.67 2.99
C ALA A 235 -11.87 -16.79 3.26
N ALA A 236 -12.19 -17.70 4.18
CA ALA A 236 -11.36 -18.88 4.44
C ALA A 236 -11.26 -19.81 3.21
N ASP A 237 -12.37 -19.98 2.47
CA ASP A 237 -12.36 -20.74 1.21
C ASP A 237 -11.43 -20.11 0.17
N THR A 238 -11.49 -18.79 0.00
CA THR A 238 -10.60 -18.07 -0.93
C THR A 238 -9.13 -18.17 -0.52
N VAL A 239 -8.81 -18.03 0.77
CA VAL A 239 -7.43 -18.20 1.28
C VAL A 239 -6.94 -19.63 1.01
N ILE A 240 -7.77 -20.65 1.25
CA ILE A 240 -7.45 -22.06 0.96
C ILE A 240 -7.23 -22.27 -0.54
N GLU A 241 -8.11 -21.72 -1.40
CA GLU A 241 -7.98 -21.80 -2.86
C GLU A 241 -6.68 -21.15 -3.35
N GLN A 242 -6.29 -19.99 -2.80
CA GLN A 242 -5.03 -19.32 -3.11
C GLN A 242 -3.81 -20.16 -2.71
N CYS A 243 -3.83 -20.73 -1.51
CA CYS A 243 -2.79 -21.66 -1.06
C CYS A 243 -2.69 -22.88 -1.97
N GLN A 244 -3.83 -23.47 -2.35
CA GLN A 244 -3.87 -24.65 -3.22
C GLN A 244 -3.35 -24.30 -4.63
N ALA A 245 -3.73 -23.15 -5.18
CA ALA A 245 -3.24 -22.68 -6.47
C ALA A 245 -1.71 -22.54 -6.50
N PHE A 246 -1.12 -22.02 -5.40
CA PHE A 246 0.33 -21.96 -5.26
C PHE A 246 1.00 -23.35 -5.25
N LEU A 247 0.42 -24.34 -4.55
CA LEU A 247 0.92 -25.71 -4.54
C LEU A 247 0.75 -26.41 -5.88
N ASP A 248 -0.37 -26.18 -6.57
CA ASP A 248 -0.70 -26.81 -7.86
C ASP A 248 0.24 -26.39 -9.00
N MET A 249 1.02 -25.32 -8.84
CA MET A 249 2.10 -24.95 -9.77
C MET A 249 3.18 -26.06 -9.85
N GLY A 250 3.37 -26.84 -8.79
CA GLY A 250 4.32 -27.99 -8.76
C GLY A 250 5.70 -27.62 -9.26
N ASP A 251 6.23 -28.38 -10.22
CA ASP A 251 7.55 -28.13 -10.82
C ASP A 251 7.64 -26.81 -11.62
N GLY A 252 6.51 -26.19 -11.94
CA GLY A 252 6.43 -24.88 -12.60
C GLY A 252 6.34 -23.71 -11.62
N ASN A 253 6.53 -23.94 -10.31
CA ASN A 253 6.46 -22.87 -9.33
C ASN A 253 7.55 -21.81 -9.57
N TYR A 254 7.15 -20.56 -9.56
CA TYR A 254 8.03 -19.43 -9.86
C TYR A 254 9.20 -19.23 -8.87
N LEU A 255 9.12 -19.80 -7.66
CA LEU A 255 10.26 -19.79 -6.73
C LEU A 255 11.48 -20.56 -7.27
N TYR A 256 11.28 -21.47 -8.24
CA TYR A 256 12.40 -22.11 -8.93
C TYR A 256 12.98 -21.23 -10.03
N SER A 257 12.14 -20.70 -10.91
CA SER A 257 12.60 -19.89 -12.07
C SER A 257 13.22 -18.58 -11.63
N THR A 258 12.59 -17.84 -10.72
CA THR A 258 13.12 -16.55 -10.22
C THR A 258 14.43 -16.74 -9.46
N PHE A 259 14.62 -17.85 -8.75
CA PHE A 259 15.91 -18.16 -8.11
C PHE A 259 17.03 -18.35 -9.14
N VAL A 260 16.74 -19.07 -10.24
CA VAL A 260 17.73 -19.27 -11.32
C VAL A 260 18.15 -17.94 -11.94
N ASP A 261 17.21 -17.04 -12.16
CA ASP A 261 17.50 -15.72 -12.73
C ASP A 261 18.35 -14.89 -11.76
N ARG A 262 17.98 -14.83 -10.49
CA ARG A 262 18.69 -14.05 -9.46
C ARG A 262 20.09 -14.56 -9.18
N ILE A 263 20.28 -15.88 -9.05
CA ILE A 263 21.62 -16.42 -8.81
C ILE A 263 22.52 -16.29 -10.05
N GLY A 264 21.93 -16.22 -11.23
CA GLY A 264 22.63 -16.05 -12.50
C GLY A 264 23.51 -14.82 -12.54
N VAL A 265 23.11 -13.72 -11.88
CA VAL A 265 23.83 -12.44 -11.89
C VAL A 265 24.86 -12.29 -10.75
N VAL A 266 24.96 -13.24 -9.81
CA VAL A 266 25.97 -13.21 -8.76
C VAL A 266 27.34 -13.57 -9.34
N GLU A 267 28.20 -12.56 -9.51
CA GLU A 267 29.46 -12.69 -10.24
C GLU A 267 30.52 -13.52 -9.50
N GLU A 268 30.50 -13.52 -8.17
CA GLU A 268 31.51 -14.22 -7.36
C GLU A 268 31.33 -15.75 -7.33
N LEU A 269 30.16 -16.27 -7.76
CA LEU A 269 29.85 -17.69 -7.79
C LEU A 269 30.30 -18.34 -9.11
N THR A 270 30.94 -19.51 -8.98
CA THR A 270 31.22 -20.37 -10.13
C THR A 270 29.94 -21.05 -10.65
N GLU A 271 29.92 -21.44 -11.93
CA GLU A 271 28.78 -22.18 -12.52
C GLU A 271 28.42 -23.48 -11.76
N LYS A 272 29.43 -24.11 -11.13
CA LYS A 272 29.18 -25.27 -10.29
C LYS A 272 28.45 -24.89 -9.01
N GLU A 273 28.88 -23.85 -8.32
CA GLU A 273 28.23 -23.37 -7.10
C GLU A 273 26.80 -22.90 -7.41
N LYS A 274 26.58 -22.14 -8.50
CA LYS A 274 25.24 -21.76 -8.96
C LYS A 274 24.34 -22.99 -9.16
N SER A 275 24.87 -24.04 -9.82
CA SER A 275 24.11 -25.30 -10.01
C SER A 275 23.81 -26.02 -8.71
N ASP A 276 24.76 -26.04 -7.76
CA ASP A 276 24.57 -26.65 -6.44
C ASP A 276 23.46 -25.87 -5.67
N TYR A 277 23.51 -24.51 -5.65
CA TYR A 277 22.50 -23.65 -5.00
C TYR A 277 21.09 -23.76 -5.64
N ILE A 278 20.99 -23.89 -6.96
CA ILE A 278 19.70 -24.13 -7.63
C ILE A 278 19.07 -25.45 -7.13
N GLN A 279 19.90 -26.49 -6.93
CA GLN A 279 19.41 -27.74 -6.38
C GLN A 279 19.01 -27.61 -4.91
N ASP A 280 19.80 -26.87 -4.11
CA ASP A 280 19.51 -26.63 -2.69
C ASP A 280 18.21 -25.83 -2.53
N ASN A 281 17.98 -24.79 -3.36
CA ASN A 281 16.72 -24.06 -3.39
C ASN A 281 15.53 -24.98 -3.72
N ALA A 282 15.67 -25.83 -4.72
CA ALA A 282 14.59 -26.75 -5.10
C ALA A 282 14.24 -27.71 -3.95
N LEU A 283 15.23 -28.18 -3.21
CA LEU A 283 15.02 -28.99 -2.01
C LEU A 283 14.36 -28.18 -0.89
N ALA A 284 14.83 -26.96 -0.64
CA ALA A 284 14.28 -26.11 0.41
C ALA A 284 12.80 -25.75 0.16
N VAL A 285 12.43 -25.42 -1.08
CA VAL A 285 11.02 -25.15 -1.44
C VAL A 285 10.17 -26.41 -1.20
N SER A 286 10.65 -27.59 -1.63
CA SER A 286 9.93 -28.87 -1.45
C SER A 286 9.83 -29.28 0.01
N ASP A 287 10.87 -29.07 0.81
CA ASP A 287 10.96 -29.61 2.17
C ASP A 287 10.39 -28.66 3.23
N TYR A 288 10.37 -27.35 2.97
CA TYR A 288 9.95 -26.34 3.95
C TYR A 288 8.74 -25.52 3.50
N ILE A 289 8.70 -25.02 2.24
CA ILE A 289 7.63 -24.13 1.80
C ILE A 289 6.33 -24.91 1.54
N PHE A 290 6.36 -25.92 0.69
CA PHE A 290 5.15 -26.68 0.34
C PHE A 290 4.49 -27.33 1.56
N PRO A 291 5.23 -27.98 2.49
CA PRO A 291 4.61 -28.55 3.70
C PRO A 291 3.98 -27.50 4.61
N ALA A 292 4.51 -26.25 4.65
CA ALA A 292 3.92 -25.18 5.43
C ALA A 292 2.56 -24.76 4.85
N TYR A 293 2.44 -24.63 3.52
CA TYR A 293 1.16 -24.37 2.84
C TYR A 293 0.15 -25.52 2.98
N GLU A 294 0.59 -26.78 2.82
CA GLU A 294 -0.27 -27.94 3.07
C GLU A 294 -0.84 -27.94 4.49
N LYS A 295 0.01 -27.60 5.48
CA LYS A 295 -0.40 -27.49 6.88
C LYS A 295 -1.37 -26.33 7.07
N LEU A 296 -1.09 -25.17 6.49
CA LEU A 296 -1.99 -24.01 6.57
C LEU A 296 -3.39 -24.37 6.03
N ILE A 297 -3.49 -24.94 4.83
CA ILE A 297 -4.76 -25.41 4.27
C ILE A 297 -5.49 -26.34 5.25
N SER A 298 -4.78 -27.35 5.77
CA SER A 298 -5.37 -28.34 6.69
C SER A 298 -5.90 -27.71 7.99
N GLU A 299 -5.23 -26.70 8.52
CA GLU A 299 -5.65 -26.02 9.75
C GLU A 299 -6.78 -25.02 9.47
N MET A 300 -6.73 -24.27 8.35
CA MET A 300 -7.81 -23.38 7.93
C MET A 300 -9.13 -24.14 7.71
N GLU A 301 -9.08 -25.32 7.07
CA GLU A 301 -10.26 -26.20 6.92
C GLU A 301 -10.90 -26.59 8.27
N LYS A 302 -10.11 -26.73 9.34
CA LYS A 302 -10.65 -27.02 10.69
C LYS A 302 -11.28 -25.82 11.36
N LEU A 303 -10.83 -24.62 11.01
CA LEU A 303 -11.33 -23.35 11.57
C LEU A 303 -12.58 -22.85 10.85
N LYS A 304 -12.87 -23.32 9.64
CA LYS A 304 -14.12 -22.99 8.93
C LYS A 304 -15.34 -23.30 9.79
N GLY A 305 -16.35 -22.43 9.71
CA GLY A 305 -17.56 -22.51 10.53
C GLY A 305 -17.40 -21.97 11.95
N THR A 306 -16.23 -21.50 12.36
CA THR A 306 -16.00 -20.82 13.64
C THR A 306 -16.16 -19.31 13.54
N GLY A 307 -16.13 -18.74 12.34
CA GLY A 307 -16.42 -17.33 12.08
C GLY A 307 -17.84 -16.96 12.57
N GLN A 308 -17.93 -15.86 13.29
CA GLN A 308 -19.18 -15.42 13.92
C GLN A 308 -19.92 -14.37 13.10
N ASN A 309 -19.27 -13.82 12.07
CA ASN A 309 -19.78 -12.68 11.34
C ASN A 309 -19.32 -12.70 9.87
N GLU A 310 -20.30 -12.65 8.98
CA GLU A 310 -20.09 -12.48 7.53
C GLU A 310 -20.36 -11.04 7.08
N LYS A 311 -20.23 -10.08 7.99
CA LYS A 311 -20.59 -8.67 7.80
C LYS A 311 -19.43 -7.78 8.24
N GLY A 312 -19.60 -6.46 8.12
CA GLY A 312 -18.61 -5.48 8.53
C GLY A 312 -18.25 -5.53 10.02
N LEU A 313 -17.12 -4.91 10.36
CA LEU A 313 -16.55 -4.90 11.72
C LEU A 313 -17.53 -4.45 12.81
N CYS A 314 -18.42 -3.50 12.52
CA CYS A 314 -19.40 -2.99 13.49
C CYS A 314 -20.34 -4.04 14.10
N TYR A 315 -20.38 -5.25 13.56
CA TYR A 315 -21.13 -6.37 14.10
C TYR A 315 -20.31 -7.21 15.09
N LEU A 316 -18.99 -6.98 15.17
CA LEU A 316 -18.11 -7.59 16.16
C LEU A 316 -18.11 -6.78 17.47
N PRO A 317 -17.78 -7.38 18.63
CA PRO A 317 -17.57 -6.62 19.87
C PRO A 317 -16.52 -5.52 19.65
N GLU A 318 -16.76 -4.29 20.10
CA GLU A 318 -15.83 -3.14 19.92
C GLU A 318 -15.38 -2.89 18.47
N GLY A 319 -16.11 -3.45 17.50
CA GLY A 319 -15.73 -3.41 16.08
C GLY A 319 -15.80 -2.02 15.45
N LYS A 320 -16.65 -1.12 15.99
CA LYS A 320 -16.67 0.29 15.56
C LYS A 320 -15.45 1.05 16.04
N GLU A 321 -15.09 0.85 17.29
CA GLU A 321 -13.90 1.44 17.91
C GLU A 321 -12.63 0.97 17.20
N TYR A 322 -12.58 -0.32 16.86
CA TYR A 322 -11.48 -0.84 16.05
C TYR A 322 -11.47 -0.23 14.63
N TYR A 323 -12.63 -0.11 13.98
CA TYR A 323 -12.68 0.49 12.65
C TYR A 323 -12.28 1.98 12.64
N GLU A 324 -12.60 2.75 13.68
CA GLU A 324 -12.11 4.13 13.84
C GLU A 324 -10.59 4.19 13.89
N LEU A 325 -9.95 3.20 14.52
CA LEU A 325 -8.50 3.07 14.55
C LEU A 325 -7.95 2.69 13.17
N VAL A 326 -8.55 1.69 12.50
CA VAL A 326 -8.20 1.29 11.14
C VAL A 326 -8.30 2.48 10.17
N ALA A 327 -9.41 3.22 10.20
CA ALA A 327 -9.61 4.38 9.34
C ALA A 327 -8.53 5.45 9.56
N ARG A 328 -8.18 5.73 10.82
CA ARG A 328 -7.12 6.69 11.16
C ARG A 328 -5.75 6.24 10.69
N GLN A 329 -5.39 4.99 10.93
CA GLN A 329 -4.09 4.44 10.50
C GLN A 329 -3.97 4.35 8.98
N SER A 330 -5.04 3.88 8.31
CA SER A 330 -5.05 3.78 6.85
C SER A 330 -4.93 5.13 6.17
N THR A 331 -5.56 6.17 6.72
CA THR A 331 -5.61 7.50 6.10
C THR A 331 -4.52 8.45 6.58
N GLY A 332 -4.00 8.28 7.79
CA GLY A 332 -3.15 9.27 8.45
C GLY A 332 -3.88 10.60 8.73
N SER A 333 -5.22 10.60 8.77
CA SER A 333 -6.05 11.77 9.06
C SER A 333 -6.68 11.67 10.45
N GLU A 334 -6.70 12.77 11.20
CA GLU A 334 -7.35 12.84 12.51
C GLU A 334 -8.89 12.97 12.42
N ARG A 335 -9.45 13.04 11.22
CA ARG A 335 -10.90 13.09 11.03
C ARG A 335 -11.56 11.84 11.59
N THR A 336 -12.70 12.03 12.19
CA THR A 336 -13.61 10.92 12.53
C THR A 336 -14.15 10.27 11.24
N VAL A 337 -14.60 9.03 11.34
CA VAL A 337 -15.24 8.32 10.18
C VAL A 337 -16.38 9.17 9.60
N ARG A 338 -17.18 9.85 10.43
CA ARG A 338 -18.25 10.73 9.96
C ARG A 338 -17.74 11.94 9.18
N GLU A 339 -16.67 12.55 9.63
CA GLU A 339 -16.06 13.67 8.91
C GLU A 339 -15.43 13.22 7.59
N MET A 340 -14.87 11.98 7.53
CA MET A 340 -14.38 11.36 6.29
C MET A 340 -15.52 11.07 5.31
N GLU A 341 -16.67 10.56 5.79
CA GLU A 341 -17.86 10.38 4.97
C GLU A 341 -18.36 11.71 4.38
N ASP A 342 -18.45 12.74 5.22
CA ASP A 342 -18.88 14.06 4.78
C ASP A 342 -17.90 14.67 3.77
N LEU A 343 -16.59 14.46 3.98
CA LEU A 343 -15.54 14.90 3.07
C LEU A 343 -15.69 14.20 1.71
N ALA A 344 -15.83 12.88 1.71
CA ALA A 344 -16.01 12.09 0.51
C ALA A 344 -17.28 12.47 -0.27
N ARG A 345 -18.41 12.65 0.44
CA ARG A 345 -19.67 13.09 -0.19
C ARG A 345 -19.59 14.47 -0.81
N ARG A 346 -18.89 15.42 -0.15
CA ARG A 346 -18.66 16.76 -0.72
C ARG A 346 -17.85 16.67 -1.99
N GLN A 347 -16.72 15.95 -1.97
CA GLN A 347 -15.86 15.82 -3.16
C GLN A 347 -16.61 15.15 -4.33
N ILE A 348 -17.37 14.07 -4.09
CA ILE A 348 -18.20 13.44 -5.13
C ILE A 348 -19.23 14.43 -5.69
N SER A 349 -19.88 15.23 -4.84
CA SER A 349 -20.84 16.26 -5.29
C SER A 349 -20.18 17.33 -6.15
N ASP A 350 -18.97 17.76 -5.78
CA ASP A 350 -18.21 18.75 -6.55
C ASP A 350 -17.77 18.18 -7.90
N ASP A 351 -17.35 16.91 -7.94
CA ASP A 351 -16.98 16.20 -9.16
C ASP A 351 -18.17 16.01 -10.09
N LEU A 352 -19.34 15.61 -9.58
CA LEU A 352 -20.59 15.53 -10.35
C LEU A 352 -20.97 16.91 -10.92
N THR A 353 -20.86 17.95 -10.11
CA THR A 353 -21.15 19.33 -10.55
C THR A 353 -20.21 19.77 -11.67
N ALA A 354 -18.93 19.42 -11.58
CA ALA A 354 -17.96 19.71 -12.63
C ALA A 354 -18.29 18.96 -13.94
N MET A 355 -18.70 17.69 -13.84
CA MET A 355 -19.13 16.91 -15.01
C MET A 355 -20.40 17.48 -15.66
N GLU A 356 -21.39 17.94 -14.87
CA GLU A 356 -22.62 18.55 -15.39
C GLU A 356 -22.37 19.84 -16.19
N GLN A 357 -21.26 20.54 -15.91
CA GLN A 357 -20.87 21.74 -16.66
C GLN A 357 -20.24 21.44 -18.02
N ILE A 358 -19.86 20.19 -18.28
CA ILE A 358 -19.23 19.76 -19.52
C ILE A 358 -20.32 19.28 -20.49
N LEU A 359 -20.84 20.19 -21.32
CA LEU A 359 -21.91 19.90 -22.26
C LEU A 359 -21.38 19.33 -23.57
N GLY A 360 -22.00 18.24 -24.03
CA GLY A 360 -21.79 17.70 -25.38
C GLY A 360 -20.58 16.79 -25.56
N ILE A 361 -19.88 16.42 -24.48
CA ILE A 361 -18.81 15.43 -24.48
C ILE A 361 -19.40 14.08 -24.07
N SER A 362 -19.24 13.07 -24.92
CA SER A 362 -19.55 11.69 -24.57
C SER A 362 -18.38 11.07 -23.83
N GLY A 363 -18.65 10.37 -22.74
CA GLY A 363 -17.62 9.66 -22.04
C GLY A 363 -16.95 8.59 -22.88
N LYS A 364 -17.73 7.86 -23.66
CA LYS A 364 -17.21 6.87 -24.61
C LYS A 364 -16.26 7.50 -25.63
N ASP A 365 -16.61 8.69 -26.16
CA ASP A 365 -15.72 9.39 -27.10
C ASP A 365 -14.42 9.86 -26.43
N ALA A 366 -14.48 10.19 -25.13
CA ALA A 366 -13.29 10.56 -24.37
C ALA A 366 -12.36 9.35 -24.11
N GLU A 367 -12.93 8.20 -23.76
CA GLU A 367 -12.18 6.93 -23.60
C GLU A 367 -11.59 6.47 -24.94
N GLU A 368 -12.39 6.50 -26.02
CA GLU A 368 -11.90 6.15 -27.35
C GLU A 368 -10.74 7.08 -27.79
N ALA A 369 -10.81 8.37 -27.46
CA ALA A 369 -9.75 9.31 -27.76
C ALA A 369 -8.48 9.05 -26.91
N ALA A 370 -8.63 8.68 -25.64
CA ALA A 370 -7.52 8.32 -24.77
C ALA A 370 -6.81 7.05 -25.27
N ASN A 371 -7.59 6.04 -25.67
CA ASN A 371 -7.07 4.76 -26.17
C ASN A 371 -6.54 4.82 -27.62
N GLN A 372 -6.66 5.95 -28.31
CA GLN A 372 -6.04 6.21 -29.62
C GLN A 372 -4.61 6.78 -29.51
N MET A 373 -4.04 6.87 -28.31
CA MET A 373 -2.66 7.37 -28.12
C MET A 373 -1.60 6.53 -28.82
N GLY A 374 -1.99 5.41 -29.38
CA GLY A 374 -1.13 4.45 -30.07
C GLY A 374 -0.42 3.54 -29.05
N GLN A 375 0.10 2.42 -29.52
CA GLN A 375 0.87 1.48 -28.69
C GLN A 375 2.18 2.13 -28.25
N SER A 376 2.12 2.99 -27.24
CA SER A 376 3.30 3.57 -26.60
C SER A 376 3.86 2.54 -25.63
N SER A 377 5.18 2.30 -25.68
CA SER A 377 5.80 1.47 -24.65
C SER A 377 5.75 2.17 -23.30
N ALA A 378 5.86 1.40 -22.22
CA ALA A 378 5.87 1.94 -20.87
C ALA A 378 6.95 3.00 -20.66
N GLU A 379 8.14 2.78 -21.24
CA GLU A 379 9.26 3.71 -21.16
C GLU A 379 8.95 5.05 -21.85
N LEU A 380 8.22 5.02 -22.98
CA LEU A 380 7.79 6.23 -23.67
C LEU A 380 6.74 6.99 -22.87
N ILE A 381 5.85 6.29 -22.20
CA ILE A 381 4.85 6.92 -21.32
C ILE A 381 5.54 7.54 -20.11
N LEU A 382 6.43 6.82 -19.45
CA LEU A 382 7.19 7.33 -18.29
C LEU A 382 8.00 8.57 -18.64
N ASN A 383 8.72 8.57 -19.76
CA ASN A 383 9.44 9.73 -20.27
C ASN A 383 8.49 10.93 -20.55
N HIS A 384 7.30 10.66 -21.11
CA HIS A 384 6.30 11.70 -21.36
C HIS A 384 5.77 12.31 -20.06
N LEU A 385 5.48 11.49 -19.07
CA LEU A 385 5.04 11.91 -17.75
C LEU A 385 6.11 12.76 -17.05
N GLU A 386 7.35 12.29 -16.99
CA GLU A 386 8.48 13.00 -16.39
C GLU A 386 8.68 14.39 -17.00
N GLN A 387 8.65 14.50 -18.33
CA GLN A 387 8.75 15.79 -19.02
C GLN A 387 7.52 16.67 -18.75
N GLY A 388 6.33 16.08 -18.68
CA GLY A 388 5.07 16.79 -18.50
C GLY A 388 4.94 17.48 -17.15
N ILE A 389 5.58 16.94 -16.11
CA ILE A 389 5.48 17.48 -14.73
C ILE A 389 6.48 18.60 -14.42
N SER A 390 7.48 18.84 -15.25
CA SER A 390 8.63 19.75 -15.01
C SER A 390 8.26 21.17 -14.58
N GLN A 391 7.09 21.67 -14.97
CA GLN A 391 6.62 23.02 -14.65
C GLN A 391 5.80 23.10 -13.35
N THR A 392 5.30 21.97 -12.88
CA THR A 392 4.35 21.91 -11.76
C THR A 392 4.88 21.13 -10.56
N PHE A 393 5.97 20.41 -10.72
CA PHE A 393 6.64 19.65 -9.65
C PHE A 393 8.10 20.10 -9.51
N PRO A 394 8.70 19.99 -8.31
CA PRO A 394 10.12 20.24 -8.12
C PRO A 394 10.97 19.22 -8.90
N GLU A 395 12.22 19.56 -9.13
CA GLU A 395 13.17 18.66 -9.79
C GLU A 395 13.57 17.53 -8.82
N ALA A 396 13.36 16.29 -9.24
CA ALA A 396 13.80 15.14 -8.46
C ALA A 396 15.27 14.81 -8.80
N PRO A 397 15.99 14.12 -7.89
CA PRO A 397 17.32 13.60 -8.19
C PRO A 397 17.32 12.66 -9.42
N ASP A 398 18.41 12.69 -10.18
CA ASP A 398 18.62 11.73 -11.27
C ASP A 398 18.63 10.29 -10.72
N THR A 399 17.94 9.39 -11.39
CA THR A 399 17.87 7.98 -11.02
C THR A 399 17.90 7.06 -12.24
N VAL A 400 18.20 5.79 -12.02
CA VAL A 400 18.08 4.73 -13.03
C VAL A 400 16.75 4.03 -12.82
N LEU A 401 15.91 4.02 -13.86
CA LEU A 401 14.64 3.32 -13.86
C LEU A 401 14.68 2.15 -14.85
N GLU A 402 14.45 0.96 -14.35
CA GLU A 402 14.23 -0.24 -15.14
C GLU A 402 12.75 -0.59 -15.17
N VAL A 403 12.22 -0.90 -16.35
CA VAL A 403 10.88 -1.44 -16.52
C VAL A 403 11.00 -2.94 -16.74
N LYS A 404 10.39 -3.72 -15.87
CA LYS A 404 10.32 -5.17 -15.96
C LYS A 404 8.89 -5.63 -16.20
N TYR A 405 8.76 -6.82 -16.77
CA TYR A 405 7.47 -7.47 -16.94
C TYR A 405 7.34 -8.62 -15.95
N VAL A 406 6.17 -8.71 -15.33
CA VAL A 406 5.85 -9.80 -14.41
C VAL A 406 5.96 -11.13 -15.17
N PRO A 407 6.66 -12.14 -14.61
CA PRO A 407 6.70 -13.47 -15.19
C PRO A 407 5.28 -14.06 -15.36
N ALA A 408 5.07 -14.80 -16.43
CA ALA A 408 3.74 -15.32 -16.79
C ALA A 408 3.09 -16.16 -15.68
N GLU A 409 3.92 -16.85 -14.90
CA GLU A 409 3.50 -17.69 -13.78
C GLU A 409 2.99 -16.89 -12.58
N MET A 410 3.35 -15.61 -12.48
CA MET A 410 2.96 -14.68 -11.41
C MET A 410 1.82 -13.73 -11.84
N GLU A 411 1.51 -13.62 -13.13
CA GLU A 411 0.57 -12.64 -13.67
C GLU A 411 -0.82 -12.73 -13.02
N GLU A 412 -1.29 -13.93 -12.67
CA GLU A 412 -2.61 -14.12 -12.07
C GLU A 412 -2.73 -13.48 -10.68
N HIS A 413 -1.61 -13.30 -9.99
CA HIS A 413 -1.58 -12.95 -8.57
C HIS A 413 -1.06 -11.53 -8.29
N LEU A 414 -0.57 -10.82 -9.31
CA LEU A 414 0.01 -9.49 -9.14
C LEU A 414 -0.84 -8.38 -9.77
N SER A 415 -0.73 -7.18 -9.21
CA SER A 415 -1.36 -5.96 -9.70
C SER A 415 -0.97 -5.64 -11.16
N PRO A 416 -1.73 -4.78 -11.86
CA PRO A 416 -1.42 -4.37 -13.24
C PRO A 416 -0.03 -3.75 -13.39
N ALA A 417 0.44 -3.00 -12.42
CA ALA A 417 1.83 -2.61 -12.26
C ALA A 417 2.13 -2.33 -10.79
N PHE A 418 3.40 -2.30 -10.42
CA PHE A 418 3.85 -1.87 -9.11
C PHE A 418 5.30 -1.36 -9.15
N TYR A 419 5.55 -0.34 -8.35
CA TYR A 419 6.88 0.16 -8.10
C TYR A 419 7.52 -0.59 -6.93
N MET A 420 8.71 -1.14 -7.15
CA MET A 420 9.51 -1.79 -6.11
C MET A 420 10.36 -0.73 -5.41
N ILE A 421 10.00 -0.41 -4.17
CA ILE A 421 10.76 0.55 -3.35
C ILE A 421 12.16 -0.02 -3.10
N PRO A 422 13.23 0.71 -3.44
CA PRO A 422 14.60 0.25 -3.18
C PRO A 422 14.99 0.37 -1.71
N ALA A 423 16.05 -0.32 -1.31
CA ALA A 423 16.69 -0.07 -0.02
C ALA A 423 17.13 1.40 0.10
N ILE A 424 17.08 1.95 1.32
CA ILE A 424 17.34 3.40 1.53
C ILE A 424 18.77 3.82 1.18
N ASP A 425 19.69 2.89 1.18
CA ASP A 425 21.10 3.06 0.77
C ASP A 425 21.35 2.68 -0.71
N ASN A 426 20.31 2.34 -1.46
CA ASN A 426 20.38 1.99 -2.89
C ASN A 426 19.31 2.70 -3.74
N VAL A 427 18.95 3.92 -3.41
CA VAL A 427 17.86 4.71 -4.03
C VAL A 427 18.09 5.06 -5.52
N GLN A 428 19.26 4.73 -6.05
CA GLN A 428 19.60 4.98 -7.45
C GLN A 428 19.02 3.92 -8.40
N GLU A 429 18.70 2.73 -7.92
CA GLU A 429 18.22 1.61 -8.72
C GLU A 429 16.73 1.37 -8.48
N ASN A 430 15.91 1.80 -9.42
CA ASN A 430 14.45 1.74 -9.30
C ASN A 430 13.86 0.81 -10.35
N VAL A 431 12.83 0.06 -9.97
CA VAL A 431 12.16 -0.90 -10.85
C VAL A 431 10.65 -0.70 -10.79
N ILE A 432 10.03 -0.61 -11.98
CA ILE A 432 8.58 -0.72 -12.14
C ILE A 432 8.28 -2.03 -12.85
N TYR A 433 7.47 -2.87 -12.23
CA TYR A 433 6.95 -4.10 -12.84
C TYR A 433 5.62 -3.84 -13.52
N ILE A 434 5.44 -4.41 -14.71
CA ILE A 434 4.20 -4.34 -15.49
C ILE A 434 3.65 -5.75 -15.68
N ASN A 435 2.41 -5.95 -15.28
CA ASN A 435 1.67 -7.18 -15.49
C ASN A 435 0.84 -7.07 -16.77
N GLN A 436 1.33 -7.69 -17.84
CA GLN A 436 0.71 -7.59 -19.16
C GLN A 436 -0.67 -8.25 -19.23
N ALA A 437 -0.93 -9.30 -18.45
CA ALA A 437 -2.24 -9.95 -18.41
C ALA A 437 -3.33 -9.06 -17.80
N HIS A 438 -2.94 -8.08 -16.97
CA HIS A 438 -3.87 -7.20 -16.26
C HIS A 438 -3.88 -5.77 -16.81
N MET A 439 -2.99 -5.46 -17.73
CA MET A 439 -2.97 -4.16 -18.41
C MET A 439 -4.05 -4.15 -19.49
N GLY A 440 -5.14 -3.40 -19.23
CA GLY A 440 -6.36 -3.44 -20.07
C GLY A 440 -6.24 -2.67 -21.38
N ASP A 441 -5.96 -1.38 -21.29
CA ASP A 441 -5.92 -0.45 -22.42
C ASP A 441 -4.89 0.68 -22.20
N ASP A 442 -4.67 1.51 -23.22
CA ASP A 442 -3.68 2.58 -23.18
C ASP A 442 -3.97 3.61 -22.10
N LEU A 443 -5.24 3.90 -21.82
CA LEU A 443 -5.64 4.81 -20.76
C LEU A 443 -5.24 4.27 -19.38
N THR A 444 -5.55 3.00 -19.13
CA THR A 444 -5.19 2.32 -17.87
C THR A 444 -3.67 2.26 -17.70
N LEU A 445 -2.93 1.88 -18.76
CA LEU A 445 -1.47 1.86 -18.69
C LEU A 445 -0.90 3.24 -18.34
N PHE A 446 -1.41 4.31 -18.97
CA PHE A 446 -0.92 5.66 -18.75
C PHE A 446 -1.17 6.13 -17.30
N THR A 447 -2.38 5.96 -16.79
CA THR A 447 -2.73 6.40 -15.44
C THR A 447 -2.04 5.56 -14.37
N THR A 448 -1.91 4.24 -14.60
CA THR A 448 -1.15 3.36 -13.69
C THR A 448 0.33 3.73 -13.66
N LEU A 449 0.95 4.02 -14.81
CA LEU A 449 2.35 4.46 -14.82
C LEU A 449 2.55 5.87 -14.22
N ALA A 450 1.52 6.70 -14.19
CA ALA A 450 1.56 7.95 -13.45
C ALA A 450 1.47 7.71 -11.93
N HIS A 451 0.70 6.72 -11.49
CA HIS A 451 0.58 6.28 -10.10
C HIS A 451 1.90 5.65 -9.61
N GLU A 452 2.44 4.69 -10.35
CA GLU A 452 3.65 3.95 -9.94
C GLU A 452 4.95 4.72 -10.21
N GLY A 453 4.97 5.55 -11.25
CA GLY A 453 6.16 6.25 -11.73
C GLY A 453 6.13 7.75 -11.46
N TYR A 454 5.91 8.55 -12.55
CA TYR A 454 5.95 10.02 -12.51
C TYR A 454 4.56 10.64 -12.68
N PRO A 455 4.11 11.48 -11.69
CA PRO A 455 4.76 11.90 -10.46
C PRO A 455 4.32 11.12 -9.21
N GLY A 456 3.99 9.83 -9.32
CA GLY A 456 3.50 9.00 -8.23
C GLY A 456 4.58 8.45 -7.30
N HIS A 457 4.51 7.14 -7.00
CA HIS A 457 5.35 6.48 -5.98
C HIS A 457 6.85 6.62 -6.21
N LEU A 458 7.34 6.32 -7.42
CA LEU A 458 8.75 6.47 -7.77
C LEU A 458 9.24 7.90 -7.50
N TYR A 459 8.52 8.89 -8.05
CA TYR A 459 8.89 10.29 -7.92
C TYR A 459 8.89 10.74 -6.45
N GLN A 460 7.85 10.37 -5.69
CA GLN A 460 7.76 10.67 -4.26
C GLN A 460 8.95 10.09 -3.49
N THR A 461 9.29 8.83 -3.75
CA THR A 461 10.38 8.11 -3.07
C THR A 461 11.74 8.73 -3.35
N ILE A 462 12.08 8.95 -4.64
CA ILE A 462 13.39 9.52 -5.00
C ILE A 462 13.52 10.98 -4.55
N TYR A 463 12.44 11.75 -4.60
CA TYR A 463 12.45 13.13 -4.12
C TYR A 463 12.72 13.18 -2.61
N TYR A 464 11.92 12.44 -1.83
CA TYR A 464 12.03 12.45 -0.37
C TYR A 464 13.39 11.91 0.09
N ASN A 465 13.89 10.82 -0.49
CA ASN A 465 15.23 10.32 -0.19
C ASN A 465 16.33 11.35 -0.52
N GLY A 466 16.11 12.20 -1.53
CA GLY A 466 17.01 13.30 -1.88
C GLY A 466 17.11 14.41 -0.82
N THR A 467 16.17 14.48 0.12
CA THR A 467 16.20 15.42 1.25
C THR A 467 17.05 14.94 2.43
N ASP A 468 17.65 13.74 2.34
CA ASP A 468 18.45 13.11 3.41
C ASP A 468 17.68 12.95 4.73
N PRO A 469 16.50 12.29 4.71
CA PRO A 469 15.67 12.13 5.90
C PRO A 469 16.33 11.20 6.94
N ASP A 470 15.95 11.36 8.21
CA ASP A 470 16.34 10.41 9.25
C ASP A 470 15.90 8.97 8.86
N PRO A 471 16.82 7.98 8.86
CA PRO A 471 16.53 6.60 8.47
C PRO A 471 15.31 5.97 9.16
N ILE A 472 15.03 6.34 10.42
CA ILE A 472 13.85 5.84 11.15
C ILE A 472 12.53 6.14 10.41
N ARG A 473 12.48 7.23 9.62
CA ARG A 473 11.31 7.62 8.86
C ARG A 473 10.91 6.57 7.81
N SER A 474 11.86 5.76 7.33
CA SER A 474 11.62 4.68 6.37
C SER A 474 10.89 3.47 6.97
N THR A 475 10.90 3.34 8.30
CA THR A 475 10.22 2.23 8.99
C THR A 475 8.73 2.49 9.20
N PHE A 476 8.24 3.71 8.97
CA PHE A 476 6.85 4.09 9.17
C PHE A 476 6.06 4.03 7.87
N ASN A 477 4.86 3.49 7.96
CA ASN A 477 3.92 3.47 6.83
C ASN A 477 2.73 4.40 7.10
N PHE A 478 2.57 5.42 6.28
CA PHE A 478 1.43 6.32 6.26
C PHE A 478 0.68 6.16 4.93
N GLY A 479 -0.13 5.09 4.85
CA GLY A 479 -0.82 4.71 3.61
C GLY A 479 -1.60 5.84 2.95
N GLY A 480 -2.29 6.67 3.72
CA GLY A 480 -3.02 7.82 3.19
C GLY A 480 -2.12 8.89 2.56
N TYR A 481 -0.90 9.08 3.09
CA TYR A 481 0.06 9.96 2.45
C TYR A 481 0.63 9.33 1.18
N VAL A 482 1.09 8.08 1.25
CA VAL A 482 1.77 7.40 0.14
C VAL A 482 0.81 7.12 -1.02
N GLU A 483 -0.29 6.45 -0.75
CA GLU A 483 -1.31 6.10 -1.77
C GLU A 483 -2.16 7.32 -2.17
N GLY A 484 -2.43 8.20 -1.22
CA GLY A 484 -3.14 9.44 -1.50
C GLY A 484 -2.36 10.36 -2.44
N TRP A 485 -1.03 10.46 -2.27
CA TRP A 485 -0.16 11.16 -3.21
C TRP A 485 -0.18 10.52 -4.59
N ALA A 486 0.03 9.21 -4.67
CA ALA A 486 0.03 8.50 -5.95
C ALA A 486 -1.34 8.62 -6.66
N THR A 487 -2.45 8.58 -5.90
CA THR A 487 -3.79 8.83 -6.43
C THR A 487 -3.94 10.29 -6.89
N TYR A 488 -3.42 11.26 -6.14
CA TYR A 488 -3.42 12.67 -6.54
C TYR A 488 -2.62 12.87 -7.84
N ALA A 489 -1.48 12.20 -7.97
CA ALA A 489 -0.65 12.19 -9.17
C ALA A 489 -1.38 11.54 -10.37
N GLU A 490 -1.99 10.38 -10.15
CA GLU A 490 -2.82 9.68 -11.14
C GLU A 490 -3.96 10.56 -11.64
N MET A 491 -4.72 11.19 -10.73
CA MET A 491 -5.80 12.12 -11.08
C MET A 491 -5.30 13.36 -11.86
N GLY A 492 -4.08 13.80 -11.58
CA GLY A 492 -3.41 14.88 -12.33
C GLY A 492 -2.99 14.47 -13.73
N SER A 493 -2.65 13.20 -13.94
CA SER A 493 -2.10 12.68 -15.20
C SER A 493 -3.08 12.74 -16.38
N TYR A 494 -4.39 12.71 -16.13
CA TYR A 494 -5.40 12.89 -17.18
C TYR A 494 -5.21 14.20 -17.97
N TYR A 495 -4.63 15.23 -17.36
CA TYR A 495 -4.37 16.52 -18.01
C TYR A 495 -3.02 16.57 -18.74
N LEU A 496 -2.20 15.53 -18.62
CA LEU A 496 -0.96 15.34 -19.38
C LEU A 496 -1.19 14.55 -20.68
N MET A 497 -2.37 13.95 -20.83
CA MET A 497 -2.77 13.26 -22.06
C MET A 497 -3.06 14.25 -23.20
N PRO A 498 -2.91 13.85 -24.49
CA PRO A 498 -3.26 14.67 -25.64
C PRO A 498 -4.79 14.74 -25.87
N LEU A 499 -5.53 15.07 -24.84
CA LEU A 499 -6.98 15.21 -24.80
C LEU A 499 -7.40 16.68 -24.69
N SER A 500 -8.63 16.99 -25.03
CA SER A 500 -9.19 18.31 -24.66
C SER A 500 -9.35 18.39 -23.14
N LYS A 501 -9.32 19.62 -22.59
CA LYS A 501 -9.50 19.83 -21.15
C LYS A 501 -10.82 19.21 -20.65
N GLU A 502 -11.87 19.29 -21.44
CA GLU A 502 -13.18 18.76 -21.12
C GLU A 502 -13.16 17.22 -21.06
N GLN A 503 -12.48 16.55 -22.02
CA GLN A 503 -12.30 15.10 -22.02
C GLN A 503 -11.49 14.65 -20.78
N SER A 504 -10.34 15.29 -20.52
CA SER A 504 -9.53 15.00 -19.34
C SER A 504 -10.32 15.18 -18.05
N THR A 505 -11.07 16.30 -17.92
CA THR A 505 -11.92 16.54 -16.75
C THR A 505 -12.97 15.46 -16.59
N LEU A 506 -13.64 15.05 -17.68
CA LEU A 506 -14.66 14.02 -17.62
C LEU A 506 -14.12 12.68 -17.11
N LEU A 507 -13.01 12.22 -17.66
CA LEU A 507 -12.36 10.96 -17.27
C LEU A 507 -11.85 11.02 -15.81
N GLN A 508 -11.16 12.08 -15.46
CA GLN A 508 -10.62 12.27 -14.11
C GLN A 508 -11.74 12.32 -13.06
N LYS A 509 -12.82 13.09 -13.31
CA LYS A 509 -13.94 13.18 -12.36
C LYS A 509 -14.67 11.85 -12.21
N ASN A 510 -14.84 11.11 -13.30
CA ASN A 510 -15.42 9.77 -13.26
C ASN A 510 -14.57 8.81 -12.41
N ALA A 511 -13.25 8.78 -12.59
CA ALA A 511 -12.34 7.96 -11.79
C ALA A 511 -12.39 8.34 -10.30
N SER A 512 -12.37 9.64 -9.98
CA SER A 512 -12.48 10.15 -8.61
C SER A 512 -13.80 9.72 -7.94
N ILE A 513 -14.94 9.86 -8.66
CA ILE A 513 -16.24 9.45 -8.12
C ILE A 513 -16.28 7.95 -7.82
N ILE A 514 -15.82 7.11 -8.75
CA ILE A 514 -15.81 5.66 -8.56
C ILE A 514 -15.01 5.28 -7.31
N LEU A 515 -13.81 5.81 -7.16
CA LEU A 515 -12.97 5.56 -5.99
C LEU A 515 -13.64 6.05 -4.70
N GLY A 516 -14.31 7.21 -4.74
CA GLY A 516 -15.07 7.75 -3.62
C GLY A 516 -16.27 6.90 -3.20
N LEU A 517 -16.93 6.24 -4.17
CA LEU A 517 -18.03 5.32 -3.86
C LEU A 517 -17.54 4.09 -3.09
N TYR A 518 -16.35 3.57 -3.42
CA TYR A 518 -15.76 2.47 -2.65
C TYR A 518 -15.38 2.90 -1.24
N ALA A 519 -14.78 4.08 -1.07
CA ALA A 519 -14.46 4.61 0.26
C ALA A 519 -15.73 4.81 1.12
N LEU A 520 -16.82 5.32 0.54
CA LEU A 520 -18.11 5.43 1.23
C LEU A 520 -18.72 4.06 1.55
N ALA A 521 -18.57 3.07 0.68
CA ALA A 521 -19.05 1.72 0.94
C ALA A 521 -18.25 1.05 2.08
N ASP A 522 -16.93 1.27 2.14
CA ASP A 522 -16.05 0.78 3.21
C ASP A 522 -16.55 1.28 4.58
N MET A 523 -16.72 2.61 4.73
CA MET A 523 -17.27 3.22 5.94
C MET A 523 -18.71 2.76 6.22
N GLY A 524 -19.54 2.65 5.18
CA GLY A 524 -20.91 2.18 5.30
C GLY A 524 -21.02 0.74 5.83
N ILE A 525 -20.17 -0.16 5.34
CA ILE A 525 -20.15 -1.57 5.72
C ILE A 525 -19.57 -1.74 7.13
N HIS A 526 -18.39 -1.19 7.37
CA HIS A 526 -17.66 -1.44 8.61
C HIS A 526 -18.11 -0.58 9.79
N TYR A 527 -18.64 0.62 9.54
CA TYR A 527 -19.05 1.55 10.59
C TYR A 527 -20.57 1.67 10.74
N ASP A 528 -21.30 1.82 9.62
CA ASP A 528 -22.76 1.98 9.63
C ASP A 528 -23.53 0.67 9.61
N GLY A 529 -22.86 -0.44 9.29
CA GLY A 529 -23.45 -1.78 9.26
C GLY A 529 -24.30 -2.04 8.02
N TRP A 530 -23.90 -1.50 6.87
CA TRP A 530 -24.56 -1.82 5.62
C TRP A 530 -24.45 -3.32 5.34
N THR A 531 -25.58 -3.89 4.97
CA THR A 531 -25.67 -5.24 4.42
C THR A 531 -25.34 -5.20 2.92
N GLN A 532 -25.14 -6.36 2.32
CA GLN A 532 -24.99 -6.50 0.86
C GLN A 532 -26.15 -5.81 0.12
N MET A 533 -27.39 -5.89 0.64
CA MET A 533 -28.57 -5.24 0.05
C MET A 533 -28.49 -3.71 0.16
N ASP A 534 -28.03 -3.17 1.28
CA ASP A 534 -27.84 -1.72 1.46
C ASP A 534 -26.75 -1.21 0.54
N THR A 535 -25.65 -1.97 0.39
CA THR A 535 -24.56 -1.68 -0.53
C THR A 535 -25.03 -1.69 -1.98
N ALA A 536 -25.84 -2.67 -2.39
CA ALA A 536 -26.43 -2.73 -3.71
C ALA A 536 -27.37 -1.53 -3.96
N ALA A 537 -28.18 -1.15 -2.98
CA ALA A 537 -29.04 0.02 -3.07
C ALA A 537 -28.21 1.32 -3.21
N PHE A 538 -27.11 1.43 -2.46
CA PHE A 538 -26.20 2.57 -2.56
C PHE A 538 -25.59 2.70 -3.97
N PHE A 539 -24.95 1.64 -4.49
CA PHE A 539 -24.33 1.65 -5.81
C PHE A 539 -25.34 1.87 -6.94
N SER A 540 -26.59 1.37 -6.78
CA SER A 540 -27.63 1.56 -7.79
C SER A 540 -28.04 3.02 -7.98
N ASN A 541 -27.88 3.89 -6.95
CA ASN A 541 -28.12 5.34 -7.06
C ASN A 541 -27.13 6.03 -8.02
N TYR A 542 -25.99 5.39 -8.28
CA TYR A 542 -24.97 5.86 -9.20
C TYR A 542 -24.92 5.04 -10.50
N GLY A 543 -25.95 4.23 -10.77
CA GLY A 543 -26.10 3.47 -12.01
C GLY A 543 -25.34 2.14 -12.04
N ILE A 544 -24.69 1.73 -10.94
CA ILE A 544 -24.02 0.44 -10.79
C ILE A 544 -25.06 -0.57 -10.28
N THR A 545 -25.58 -1.42 -11.19
CA THR A 545 -26.73 -2.29 -10.92
C THR A 545 -26.44 -3.78 -11.11
N ASP A 546 -25.21 -4.15 -11.45
CA ASP A 546 -24.81 -5.54 -11.57
C ASP A 546 -24.70 -6.16 -10.17
N ALA A 547 -25.56 -7.13 -9.87
CA ALA A 547 -25.66 -7.70 -8.53
C ALA A 547 -24.44 -8.54 -8.17
N GLU A 548 -23.87 -9.27 -9.13
CA GLU A 548 -22.67 -10.10 -8.91
C GLU A 548 -21.45 -9.21 -8.65
N ALA A 549 -21.30 -8.12 -9.43
CA ALA A 549 -20.25 -7.14 -9.21
C ALA A 549 -20.31 -6.49 -7.83
N VAL A 550 -21.52 -6.11 -7.39
CA VAL A 550 -21.69 -5.48 -6.07
C VAL A 550 -21.47 -6.46 -4.93
N GLU A 551 -21.84 -7.73 -5.09
CA GLU A 551 -21.53 -8.79 -4.13
C GLU A 551 -20.02 -8.93 -3.94
N GLN A 552 -19.30 -9.01 -5.03
CA GLN A 552 -17.83 -9.09 -5.04
C GLN A 552 -17.19 -7.88 -4.37
N ILE A 553 -17.67 -6.66 -4.66
CA ILE A 553 -17.20 -5.43 -3.98
C ILE A 553 -17.44 -5.53 -2.47
N TYR A 554 -18.62 -6.00 -2.06
CA TYR A 554 -18.99 -6.16 -0.66
C TYR A 554 -18.05 -7.13 0.07
N GLU A 555 -17.77 -8.29 -0.53
CA GLU A 555 -16.87 -9.30 0.02
C GLU A 555 -15.43 -8.81 0.13
N LEU A 556 -14.92 -8.14 -0.92
CA LEU A 556 -13.59 -7.53 -0.90
C LEU A 556 -13.44 -6.46 0.19
N ILE A 557 -14.45 -5.62 0.38
CA ILE A 557 -14.44 -4.61 1.42
C ILE A 557 -14.44 -5.26 2.80
N ILE A 558 -15.26 -6.28 3.03
CA ILE A 558 -15.27 -7.02 4.30
C ILE A 558 -13.89 -7.62 4.60
N GLY A 559 -13.23 -8.20 3.60
CA GLY A 559 -11.91 -8.82 3.75
C GLY A 559 -10.74 -7.84 3.83
N SER A 560 -10.96 -6.53 3.67
CA SER A 560 -9.89 -5.52 3.68
C SER A 560 -10.38 -4.17 4.20
N PRO A 561 -10.72 -4.07 5.49
CA PRO A 561 -11.23 -2.84 6.10
C PRO A 561 -10.26 -1.67 5.93
N GLY A 562 -10.78 -0.51 5.52
CA GLY A 562 -10.00 0.72 5.37
C GLY A 562 -9.10 0.77 4.12
N ASN A 563 -9.02 -0.31 3.33
CA ASN A 563 -8.14 -0.34 2.17
C ASN A 563 -8.43 0.78 1.15
N TYR A 564 -9.71 1.08 0.91
CA TYR A 564 -10.09 2.14 -0.04
C TYR A 564 -9.95 3.54 0.53
N LEU A 565 -9.88 3.67 1.85
CA LEU A 565 -9.74 4.97 2.51
C LEU A 565 -8.36 5.57 2.24
N LYS A 566 -7.27 4.78 2.29
CA LYS A 566 -5.92 5.29 2.06
C LYS A 566 -5.78 5.98 0.69
N TYR A 567 -6.43 5.43 -0.35
CA TYR A 567 -6.45 6.02 -1.68
C TYR A 567 -7.30 7.28 -1.74
N TYR A 568 -8.60 7.17 -1.43
CA TYR A 568 -9.53 8.25 -1.68
C TYR A 568 -9.48 9.36 -0.64
N ILE A 569 -9.51 9.02 0.65
CA ILE A 569 -9.41 10.03 1.70
C ILE A 569 -8.04 10.69 1.65
N GLY A 570 -6.96 9.90 1.46
CA GLY A 570 -5.62 10.45 1.26
C GLY A 570 -5.55 11.44 0.10
N TYR A 571 -6.12 11.08 -1.07
CA TYR A 571 -6.24 11.99 -2.22
C TYR A 571 -6.98 13.28 -1.87
N VAL A 572 -8.12 13.18 -1.19
CA VAL A 572 -8.92 14.37 -0.86
C VAL A 572 -8.24 15.24 0.21
N GLU A 573 -7.48 14.65 1.14
CA GLU A 573 -6.65 15.42 2.09
C GLU A 573 -5.59 16.25 1.35
N PHE A 574 -4.93 15.69 0.32
CA PHE A 574 -4.03 16.50 -0.53
C PHE A 574 -4.76 17.64 -1.26
N LEU A 575 -6.01 17.42 -1.68
CA LEU A 575 -6.82 18.50 -2.26
C LEU A 575 -7.17 19.58 -1.22
N GLU A 576 -7.47 19.19 0.02
CA GLU A 576 -7.74 20.15 1.11
C GLU A 576 -6.46 20.93 1.49
N LEU A 577 -5.30 20.27 1.63
CA LEU A 577 -4.01 20.96 1.83
C LEU A 577 -3.72 21.95 0.71
N LYS A 578 -3.93 21.57 -0.55
CA LYS A 578 -3.74 22.46 -1.69
C LYS A 578 -4.69 23.65 -1.67
N LYS A 579 -5.93 23.44 -1.26
CA LYS A 579 -6.93 24.48 -1.12
C LYS A 579 -6.53 25.49 -0.04
N ASP A 580 -6.08 25.01 1.12
CA ASP A 580 -5.55 25.85 2.19
C ASP A 580 -4.35 26.67 1.69
N TRP A 581 -3.43 26.03 0.93
CA TRP A 581 -2.27 26.70 0.32
C TRP A 581 -2.66 27.80 -0.69
N VAL A 582 -3.64 27.50 -1.56
CA VAL A 582 -4.19 28.50 -2.52
C VAL A 582 -4.84 29.67 -1.79
N GLU A 583 -5.59 29.40 -0.71
CA GLU A 583 -6.28 30.44 0.06
C GLU A 583 -5.28 31.39 0.74
N GLU A 584 -4.21 30.85 1.32
CA GLU A 584 -3.16 31.63 2.01
C GLU A 584 -2.27 32.41 1.03
N LYS A 585 -1.80 31.77 -0.06
CA LYS A 585 -0.89 32.41 -1.03
C LYS A 585 -1.62 33.34 -2.01
N GLY A 586 -2.92 33.16 -2.23
CA GLY A 586 -3.72 34.02 -3.13
C GLY A 586 -3.12 34.12 -4.53
N ASP A 587 -2.84 35.37 -4.97
CA ASP A 587 -2.25 35.63 -6.30
C ASP A 587 -0.79 35.13 -6.44
N GLU A 588 -0.12 34.83 -5.34
CA GLU A 588 1.27 34.29 -5.31
C GLU A 588 1.30 32.75 -5.35
N PHE A 589 0.16 32.10 -5.50
CA PHE A 589 0.09 30.65 -5.56
C PHE A 589 0.96 30.04 -6.66
N SER A 590 1.80 29.07 -6.26
CA SER A 590 2.60 28.23 -7.13
C SER A 590 2.30 26.76 -6.83
N GLN A 591 1.90 26.03 -7.86
CA GLN A 591 1.66 24.59 -7.70
C GLN A 591 2.95 23.83 -7.40
N LYS A 592 4.07 24.28 -7.98
CA LYS A 592 5.39 23.71 -7.74
C LYS A 592 5.82 23.87 -6.29
N GLU A 593 5.67 25.05 -5.72
CA GLU A 593 5.99 25.33 -4.31
C GLU A 593 5.10 24.53 -3.34
N PHE A 594 3.81 24.33 -3.68
CA PHE A 594 2.94 23.46 -2.90
C PHE A 594 3.45 22.03 -2.89
N HIS A 595 3.78 21.46 -4.07
CA HIS A 595 4.30 20.09 -4.15
C HIS A 595 5.64 19.96 -3.43
N GLU A 596 6.53 20.94 -3.56
CA GLU A 596 7.81 20.99 -2.86
C GLU A 596 7.61 20.97 -1.35
N ALA A 597 6.77 21.87 -0.81
CA ALA A 597 6.51 21.95 0.62
C ALA A 597 5.97 20.64 1.21
N VAL A 598 5.05 19.97 0.50
CA VAL A 598 4.48 18.71 0.96
C VAL A 598 5.51 17.56 0.92
N LEU A 599 6.29 17.48 -0.17
CA LEU A 599 7.28 16.42 -0.36
C LEU A 599 8.49 16.57 0.57
N GLU A 600 8.85 17.78 0.96
CA GLU A 600 9.92 18.08 1.92
C GLU A 600 9.58 17.61 3.34
N VAL A 601 8.31 17.68 3.75
CA VAL A 601 7.85 17.07 5.00
C VAL A 601 7.94 15.55 4.92
N GLY A 602 7.63 14.98 3.76
CA GLY A 602 7.65 13.55 3.49
C GLY A 602 6.50 12.78 4.14
N PRO A 603 6.54 11.42 4.08
CA PRO A 603 5.47 10.59 4.61
C PRO A 603 5.20 10.84 6.09
N ALA A 604 4.00 11.33 6.39
CA ALA A 604 3.54 11.71 7.73
C ALA A 604 2.01 11.74 7.79
N PRO A 605 1.40 11.76 8.98
CA PRO A 605 -0.02 12.13 9.15
C PRO A 605 -0.31 13.52 8.60
N PHE A 606 -1.50 13.73 8.06
CA PHE A 606 -1.85 14.97 7.36
C PHE A 606 -1.80 16.21 8.25
N GLU A 607 -2.09 16.10 9.54
CA GLU A 607 -1.96 17.21 10.48
C GLU A 607 -0.50 17.64 10.63
N ILE A 608 0.44 16.68 10.69
CA ILE A 608 1.88 16.99 10.75
C ILE A 608 2.33 17.61 9.42
N VAL A 609 1.88 17.05 8.28
CA VAL A 609 2.16 17.66 6.97
C VAL A 609 1.66 19.10 6.95
N LYS A 610 0.43 19.35 7.41
CA LYS A 610 -0.17 20.66 7.44
C LYS A 610 0.59 21.65 8.32
N ASP A 611 1.05 21.21 9.49
CA ASP A 611 1.75 22.08 10.43
C ASP A 611 3.11 22.53 9.89
N TYR A 612 3.84 21.63 9.22
CA TYR A 612 5.22 21.90 8.78
C TYR A 612 5.36 22.36 7.32
N MET A 613 4.40 22.09 6.43
CA MET A 613 4.52 22.48 5.01
C MET A 613 4.72 23.99 4.80
N TRP A 614 4.27 24.83 5.74
CA TRP A 614 4.45 26.28 5.67
C TRP A 614 5.88 26.71 5.98
N GLU A 615 6.64 25.90 6.71
CA GLU A 615 8.03 26.16 7.05
C GLU A 615 8.98 25.66 5.97
N MET A 616 8.55 24.64 5.19
CA MET A 616 9.34 24.03 4.12
C MET A 616 9.23 24.75 2.77
N GLY A 617 8.10 25.37 2.48
CA GLY A 617 7.81 26.03 1.20
C GLY A 617 8.25 27.48 1.13
N ILE A 618 9.44 27.88 1.62
CA ILE A 618 9.96 29.26 1.56
C ILE A 618 11.09 29.36 0.54
#